data_20740aebc2e79faf40aed8b94b61f5d1
#
_entry.id   20740aebc2e79faf40aed8b94b61f5d1
#
_cell.length_a   1.000
_cell.length_b   1.000
_cell.length_c   1.000
_cell.angle_alpha   90.00
_cell.angle_beta   90.00
_cell.angle_gamma   90.00
#
_symmetry.space_group_name_H-M   'P 1'
#
loop_
_entity.id
_entity.type
_entity.pdbx_description
1 polymer ?
#
loop_
_entity_poly.entity_id
_entity_poly.type
_entity_poly.pdbx_seq_one_letter_code
_entity_poly.pdbx_strand_id
1 'polypeptide(L)'
;VAAAAGVIDYFEAVDTHHFGADAPVESRRERISDLFRTAEQARLAPLMSYLKKRGVRVLGPTDPDHRMPTVAVATNKTPEASAEQLAEHGIMAGASHFYAPRVLERMNVDPERGVLRMSFVHYTAPDDVDALIQALDRVL
;
A
#
# COMPACT_ATOMS: atom_id res chain seq x y z
N VAL A 1 0.29 -25.59 5.32
CA VAL A 1 1.67 -26.00 4.93
C VAL A 1 1.84 -25.91 3.43
N ALA A 2 0.92 -26.45 2.61
CA ALA A 2 1.03 -26.43 1.14
C ALA A 2 1.08 -24.99 0.54
N ALA A 3 0.30 -24.04 1.07
CA ALA A 3 0.31 -22.66 0.60
C ALA A 3 1.67 -21.93 0.80
N ALA A 4 2.42 -22.30 1.85
CA ALA A 4 3.73 -21.71 2.10
C ALA A 4 4.78 -22.14 1.08
N ALA A 5 4.70 -23.39 0.56
CA ALA A 5 5.56 -23.85 -0.51
C ALA A 5 5.34 -23.04 -1.81
N GLY A 6 4.07 -22.78 -2.18
CA GLY A 6 3.75 -21.98 -3.36
C GLY A 6 4.27 -20.53 -3.30
N VAL A 7 4.47 -19.96 -2.11
CA VAL A 7 5.13 -18.64 -1.97
C VAL A 7 6.61 -18.71 -2.35
N ILE A 8 7.27 -19.80 -1.97
CA ILE A 8 8.68 -20.01 -2.34
C ILE A 8 8.80 -20.22 -3.84
N ASP A 9 7.95 -21.08 -4.43
CA ASP A 9 7.92 -21.32 -5.88
C ASP A 9 7.69 -20.02 -6.67
N TYR A 10 6.82 -19.14 -6.16
CA TYR A 10 6.59 -17.83 -6.73
C TYR A 10 7.85 -16.95 -6.70
N PHE A 11 8.56 -16.89 -5.58
CA PHE A 11 9.81 -16.13 -5.48
C PHE A 11 10.89 -16.67 -6.41
N GLU A 12 10.98 -18.00 -6.54
CA GLU A 12 11.91 -18.63 -7.50
C GLU A 12 11.57 -18.29 -8.96
N ALA A 13 10.29 -18.32 -9.30
CA ALA A 13 9.83 -17.93 -10.63
C ALA A 13 10.14 -16.46 -10.95
N VAL A 14 9.89 -15.55 -9.99
CA VAL A 14 10.22 -14.12 -10.14
C VAL A 14 11.72 -13.90 -10.27
N ASP A 15 12.54 -14.56 -9.43
CA ASP A 15 14.00 -14.45 -9.49
C ASP A 15 14.52 -14.92 -10.84
N THR A 16 14.09 -16.09 -11.28
CA THR A 16 14.50 -16.67 -12.58
C THR A 16 14.08 -15.79 -13.75
N HIS A 17 12.87 -15.21 -13.69
CA HIS A 17 12.35 -14.32 -14.73
C HIS A 17 13.20 -13.05 -14.90
N HIS A 18 13.57 -12.42 -13.78
CA HIS A 18 14.26 -11.13 -13.80
C HIS A 18 15.78 -11.22 -13.86
N PHE A 19 16.37 -12.28 -13.31
CA PHE A 19 17.82 -12.39 -13.11
C PHE A 19 18.45 -13.62 -13.80
N GLY A 20 17.63 -14.51 -14.37
CA GLY A 20 18.08 -15.72 -15.05
C GLY A 20 18.23 -16.92 -14.11
N ALA A 21 18.20 -18.12 -14.69
CA ALA A 21 18.29 -19.38 -13.95
C ALA A 21 19.65 -19.61 -13.25
N ASP A 22 20.73 -19.01 -13.78
CA ASP A 22 22.09 -19.14 -13.27
C ASP A 22 22.43 -18.13 -12.15
N ALA A 23 21.47 -17.28 -11.75
CA ALA A 23 21.68 -16.29 -10.70
C ALA A 23 21.93 -16.98 -9.33
N PRO A 24 22.92 -16.51 -8.52
CA PRO A 24 23.28 -17.14 -7.25
C PRO A 24 22.09 -17.20 -6.28
N VAL A 25 21.80 -18.40 -5.77
CA VAL A 25 20.67 -18.65 -4.85
C VAL A 25 20.84 -17.90 -3.53
N GLU A 26 22.08 -17.75 -3.06
CA GLU A 26 22.43 -17.10 -1.80
C GLU A 26 21.96 -15.64 -1.73
N SER A 27 21.97 -14.92 -2.85
CA SER A 27 21.53 -13.52 -2.92
C SER A 27 20.11 -13.34 -3.45
N ARG A 28 19.36 -14.43 -3.69
CA ARG A 28 17.97 -14.37 -4.18
C ARG A 28 17.08 -13.49 -3.32
N ARG A 29 17.14 -13.65 -1.99
CA ARG A 29 16.33 -12.89 -1.07
C ARG A 29 16.54 -11.38 -1.20
N GLU A 30 17.78 -10.95 -1.33
CA GLU A 30 18.12 -9.53 -1.47
C GLU A 30 17.60 -8.98 -2.80
N ARG A 31 17.89 -9.69 -3.91
CA ARG A 31 17.43 -9.28 -5.25
C ARG A 31 15.91 -9.13 -5.33
N ILE A 32 15.15 -10.12 -4.82
CA ILE A 32 13.69 -10.06 -4.83
C ILE A 32 13.17 -8.96 -3.91
N SER A 33 13.76 -8.79 -2.74
CA SER A 33 13.39 -7.74 -1.82
C SER A 33 13.59 -6.35 -2.44
N ASP A 34 14.70 -6.15 -3.13
CA ASP A 34 15.01 -4.90 -3.83
C ASP A 34 14.10 -4.65 -5.03
N LEU A 35 13.81 -5.71 -5.80
CA LEU A 35 12.88 -5.66 -6.92
C LEU A 35 11.47 -5.23 -6.46
N PHE A 36 10.95 -5.88 -5.43
CA PHE A 36 9.61 -5.58 -4.89
C PHE A 36 9.57 -4.18 -4.28
N ARG A 37 10.55 -3.83 -3.46
CA ARG A 37 10.65 -2.49 -2.87
C ARG A 37 10.68 -1.41 -3.94
N THR A 38 11.46 -1.58 -4.99
CA THR A 38 11.55 -0.61 -6.09
C THR A 38 10.20 -0.45 -6.80
N ALA A 39 9.53 -1.57 -7.10
CA ALA A 39 8.21 -1.55 -7.71
C ALA A 39 7.17 -0.86 -6.81
N GLU A 40 7.14 -1.19 -5.53
CA GLU A 40 6.21 -0.64 -4.55
C GLU A 40 6.44 0.86 -4.31
N GLN A 41 7.69 1.31 -4.20
CA GLN A 41 8.04 2.72 -4.07
C GLN A 41 7.61 3.54 -5.29
N ALA A 42 7.80 2.99 -6.50
CA ALA A 42 7.36 3.63 -7.73
C ALA A 42 5.82 3.83 -7.78
N ARG A 43 5.04 2.92 -7.17
CA ARG A 43 3.57 3.04 -7.04
C ARG A 43 3.16 3.98 -5.92
N LEU A 44 3.93 4.00 -4.84
CA LEU A 44 3.65 4.80 -3.65
C LEU A 44 3.90 6.30 -3.88
N ALA A 45 4.95 6.65 -4.59
CA ALA A 45 5.38 8.03 -4.79
C ALA A 45 4.30 8.96 -5.37
N PRO A 46 3.58 8.62 -6.45
CA PRO A 46 2.52 9.47 -6.98
C PRO A 46 1.36 9.65 -6.01
N LEU A 47 0.94 8.59 -5.28
CA LEU A 47 -0.10 8.70 -4.26
C LEU A 47 0.33 9.63 -3.11
N MET A 48 1.54 9.49 -2.59
CA MET A 48 2.05 10.33 -1.51
C MET A 48 2.15 11.80 -1.94
N SER A 49 2.58 12.05 -3.18
CA SER A 49 2.61 13.39 -3.76
C SER A 49 1.20 14.01 -3.85
N TYR A 50 0.22 13.23 -4.32
CA TYR A 50 -1.18 13.64 -4.37
C TYR A 50 -1.74 13.98 -2.98
N LEU A 51 -1.59 13.09 -2.02
CA LEU A 51 -2.11 13.29 -0.65
C LEU A 51 -1.50 14.52 0.02
N LYS A 52 -0.18 14.73 -0.18
CA LYS A 52 0.52 15.94 0.29
C LYS A 52 -0.05 17.21 -0.35
N LYS A 53 -0.24 17.22 -1.67
CA LYS A 53 -0.80 18.37 -2.40
C LYS A 53 -2.22 18.70 -1.95
N ARG A 54 -3.01 17.68 -1.63
CA ARG A 54 -4.39 17.83 -1.12
C ARG A 54 -4.46 18.20 0.37
N GLY A 55 -3.34 18.22 1.08
CA GLY A 55 -3.31 18.47 2.52
C GLY A 55 -3.95 17.36 3.36
N VAL A 56 -4.05 16.14 2.83
CA VAL A 56 -4.63 15.00 3.54
C VAL A 56 -3.66 14.53 4.62
N ARG A 57 -4.16 14.33 5.83
CA ARG A 57 -3.36 13.85 6.96
C ARG A 57 -3.03 12.37 6.77
N VAL A 58 -1.78 12.09 6.39
CA VAL A 58 -1.23 10.72 6.33
C VAL A 58 -0.69 10.33 7.71
N LEU A 59 -0.94 9.09 8.12
CA LEU A 59 -0.38 8.52 9.35
C LEU A 59 0.94 7.80 9.03
N GLY A 60 1.95 8.08 9.86
CA GLY A 60 3.31 7.56 9.67
C GLY A 60 4.19 8.40 8.76
N PRO A 61 5.36 7.89 8.34
CA PRO A 61 6.29 8.60 7.48
C PRO A 61 5.65 9.03 6.17
N THR A 62 5.95 10.23 5.69
CA THR A 62 5.47 10.75 4.41
C THR A 62 6.43 10.48 3.26
N ASP A 63 7.66 10.09 3.57
CA ASP A 63 8.67 9.70 2.60
C ASP A 63 8.41 8.27 2.12
N PRO A 64 8.21 8.03 0.81
CA PRO A 64 8.00 6.71 0.25
C PRO A 64 9.13 5.72 0.56
N ASP A 65 10.37 6.19 0.69
CA ASP A 65 11.54 5.35 0.96
C ASP A 65 11.58 4.78 2.38
N HIS A 66 10.80 5.38 3.29
CA HIS A 66 10.75 5.03 4.70
C HIS A 66 9.42 4.41 5.14
N ARG A 67 8.63 3.88 4.19
CA ARG A 67 7.36 3.22 4.52
C ARG A 67 7.06 2.02 3.62
N MET A 68 6.22 1.13 4.15
CA MET A 68 5.62 0.06 3.35
C MET A 68 4.53 0.64 2.43
N PRO A 69 4.13 -0.07 1.35
CA PRO A 69 3.11 0.35 0.42
C PRO A 69 1.69 0.24 1.01
N THR A 70 1.55 0.67 2.25
CA THR A 70 0.30 0.75 3.00
C THR A 70 0.16 2.16 3.54
N VAL A 71 -0.90 2.87 3.11
CA VAL A 71 -1.15 4.26 3.46
C VAL A 71 -2.44 4.36 4.24
N ALA A 72 -2.34 4.81 5.49
CA ALA A 72 -3.49 5.15 6.32
C ALA A 72 -3.65 6.68 6.37
N VAL A 73 -4.88 7.16 6.16
CA VAL A 73 -5.20 8.58 6.18
C VAL A 73 -6.38 8.87 7.11
N ALA A 74 -6.33 10.03 7.76
CA ALA A 74 -7.49 10.57 8.45
C ALA A 74 -8.31 11.40 7.47
N THR A 75 -9.60 11.11 7.38
CA THR A 75 -10.55 11.74 6.43
C THR A 75 -11.52 12.66 7.16
N ASN A 76 -12.09 13.65 6.47
CA ASN A 76 -13.12 14.50 7.03
C ASN A 76 -14.45 13.75 7.20
N LYS A 77 -14.82 12.92 6.20
CA LYS A 77 -15.94 11.97 6.30
C LYS A 77 -15.54 10.79 7.18
N THR A 78 -16.47 9.93 7.52
CA THR A 78 -16.13 8.66 8.16
C THR A 78 -15.28 7.80 7.19
N PRO A 79 -14.29 7.06 7.68
CA PRO A 79 -13.49 6.17 6.83
C PRO A 79 -14.35 5.16 6.07
N GLU A 80 -15.43 4.66 6.70
CA GLU A 80 -16.38 3.73 6.09
C GLU A 80 -17.09 4.37 4.89
N ALA A 81 -17.65 5.57 5.04
CA ALA A 81 -18.29 6.28 3.94
C ALA A 81 -17.32 6.58 2.80
N SER A 82 -16.05 6.87 3.12
CA SER A 82 -15.01 7.07 2.12
C SER A 82 -14.65 5.77 1.40
N ALA A 83 -14.59 4.64 2.11
CA ALA A 83 -14.34 3.33 1.52
C ALA A 83 -15.50 2.87 0.62
N GLU A 84 -16.75 3.10 1.03
CA GLU A 84 -17.94 2.82 0.23
C GLU A 84 -17.95 3.63 -1.08
N GLN A 85 -17.67 4.93 -1.00
CA GLN A 85 -17.57 5.76 -2.20
C GLN A 85 -16.42 5.34 -3.13
N LEU A 86 -15.27 4.93 -2.58
CA LEU A 86 -14.18 4.37 -3.39
C LEU A 86 -14.61 3.07 -4.09
N ALA A 87 -15.39 2.22 -3.41
CA ALA A 87 -15.90 0.97 -4.00
C ALA A 87 -16.82 1.23 -5.21
N GLU A 88 -17.60 2.32 -5.21
CA GLU A 88 -18.41 2.74 -6.38
C GLU A 88 -17.54 3.05 -7.61
N HIS A 89 -16.26 3.37 -7.39
CA HIS A 89 -15.26 3.60 -8.43
C HIS A 89 -14.37 2.39 -8.69
N GLY A 90 -14.72 1.21 -8.18
CA GLY A 90 -13.96 -0.03 -8.35
C GLY A 90 -12.69 -0.13 -7.49
N ILE A 91 -12.53 0.76 -6.49
CA ILE A 91 -11.37 0.78 -5.60
C ILE A 91 -11.73 0.17 -4.24
N MET A 92 -11.04 -0.90 -3.87
CA MET A 92 -11.18 -1.51 -2.55
C MET A 92 -10.22 -0.86 -1.56
N ALA A 93 -10.76 -0.22 -0.53
CA ALA A 93 -10.02 0.35 0.59
C ALA A 93 -10.58 -0.16 1.92
N GLY A 94 -9.74 -0.26 2.93
CA GLY A 94 -10.18 -0.66 4.26
C GLY A 94 -10.52 0.55 5.14
N ALA A 95 -11.51 0.40 6.02
CA ALA A 95 -11.89 1.39 7.03
C ALA A 95 -11.96 0.72 8.40
N SER A 96 -11.10 1.09 9.34
CA SER A 96 -11.08 0.52 10.70
C SER A 96 -9.92 1.12 11.52
N HIS A 97 -9.80 0.69 12.78
CA HIS A 97 -8.60 0.87 13.61
C HIS A 97 -7.50 -0.18 13.33
N PHE A 98 -7.77 -1.20 12.51
CA PHE A 98 -6.82 -2.26 12.07
C PHE A 98 -6.03 -2.90 13.22
N TYR A 99 -6.69 -3.21 14.35
CA TYR A 99 -6.09 -3.77 15.58
C TYR A 99 -5.01 -2.89 16.23
N ALA A 100 -4.93 -1.61 15.87
CA ALA A 100 -3.94 -0.67 16.35
C ALA A 100 -4.52 0.54 17.12
N PRO A 101 -5.51 0.36 18.04
CA PRO A 101 -6.17 1.49 18.71
C PRO A 101 -5.19 2.37 19.45
N ARG A 102 -4.22 1.79 20.18
CA ARG A 102 -3.22 2.54 20.94
C ARG A 102 -2.29 3.39 20.04
N VAL A 103 -2.03 2.94 18.81
CA VAL A 103 -1.23 3.72 17.84
C VAL A 103 -2.03 4.93 17.36
N LEU A 104 -3.31 4.73 17.04
CA LEU A 104 -4.20 5.82 16.63
C LEU A 104 -4.35 6.87 17.73
N GLU A 105 -4.58 6.46 18.99
CA GLU A 105 -4.62 7.36 20.15
C GLU A 105 -3.35 8.20 20.27
N ARG A 106 -2.17 7.58 20.17
CA ARG A 106 -0.87 8.27 20.23
C ARG A 106 -0.66 9.25 19.07
N MET A 107 -1.32 8.99 17.96
CA MET A 107 -1.34 9.87 16.79
C MET A 107 -2.49 10.89 16.82
N ASN A 108 -3.22 11.02 17.92
CA ASN A 108 -4.39 11.88 18.06
C ASN A 108 -5.46 11.60 16.97
N VAL A 109 -5.75 10.33 16.76
CA VAL A 109 -6.86 9.83 15.96
C VAL A 109 -7.75 9.00 16.86
N ASP A 110 -9.05 9.26 16.85
CA ASP A 110 -10.02 8.48 17.60
C ASP A 110 -10.09 7.04 17.04
N PRO A 111 -9.76 6.01 17.84
CA PRO A 111 -9.81 4.63 17.39
C PRO A 111 -11.20 4.15 16.99
N GLU A 112 -12.25 4.67 17.63
CA GLU A 112 -13.65 4.33 17.30
C GLU A 112 -14.02 4.85 15.91
N ARG A 113 -13.43 5.97 15.50
CA ARG A 113 -13.58 6.49 14.15
C ARG A 113 -12.74 5.70 13.14
N GLY A 114 -11.55 5.26 13.51
CA GLY A 114 -10.63 4.58 12.62
C GLY A 114 -9.98 5.47 11.56
N VAL A 115 -9.46 4.83 10.52
CA VAL A 115 -8.78 5.47 9.38
C VAL A 115 -9.13 4.77 8.07
N LEU A 116 -9.03 5.48 6.97
CA LEU A 116 -9.06 4.89 5.63
C LEU A 116 -7.67 4.35 5.27
N ARG A 117 -7.58 3.10 4.85
CA ARG A 117 -6.32 2.44 4.49
C ARG A 117 -6.34 1.92 3.06
N MET A 118 -5.33 2.30 2.31
CA MET A 118 -5.02 1.83 0.96
C MET A 118 -3.72 1.04 0.99
N SER A 119 -3.67 -0.08 0.29
CA SER A 119 -2.47 -0.93 0.24
C SER A 119 -2.21 -1.40 -1.18
N PHE A 120 -0.95 -1.47 -1.53
CA PHE A 120 -0.48 -2.02 -2.81
C PHE A 120 0.44 -3.20 -2.57
N VAL A 121 0.77 -3.84 -3.66
CA VAL A 121 1.79 -4.90 -3.74
C VAL A 121 2.65 -4.66 -4.98
N HIS A 122 3.77 -5.35 -5.08
CA HIS A 122 4.72 -5.20 -6.19
C HIS A 122 4.14 -5.42 -7.59
N TYR A 123 3.04 -6.18 -7.72
CA TYR A 123 2.34 -6.40 -8.99
C TYR A 123 1.16 -5.45 -9.26
N THR A 124 0.92 -4.45 -8.39
CA THR A 124 -0.06 -3.39 -8.65
C THR A 124 0.37 -2.60 -9.88
N ALA A 125 -0.51 -2.44 -10.87
CA ALA A 125 -0.21 -1.70 -12.08
C ALA A 125 -0.14 -0.17 -11.82
N PRO A 126 0.60 0.60 -12.63
CA PRO A 126 0.56 2.06 -12.56
C PRO A 126 -0.86 2.62 -12.74
N ASP A 127 -1.61 2.08 -13.67
CA ASP A 127 -2.98 2.49 -13.98
C ASP A 127 -3.94 2.30 -12.78
N ASP A 128 -3.69 1.27 -11.93
CA ASP A 128 -4.47 1.08 -10.70
C ASP A 128 -4.24 2.23 -9.71
N VAL A 129 -3.00 2.74 -9.63
CA VAL A 129 -2.67 3.88 -8.77
C VAL A 129 -3.28 5.17 -9.32
N ASP A 130 -3.27 5.36 -10.64
CA ASP A 130 -3.90 6.50 -11.29
C ASP A 130 -5.42 6.47 -11.09
N ALA A 131 -6.05 5.29 -11.22
CA ALA A 131 -7.47 5.10 -10.92
C ALA A 131 -7.80 5.40 -9.46
N LEU A 132 -6.96 4.95 -8.52
CA LEU A 132 -7.10 5.28 -7.10
C LEU A 132 -7.03 6.80 -6.87
N ILE A 133 -6.05 7.48 -7.45
CA ILE A 133 -5.90 8.94 -7.30
C ILE A 133 -7.12 9.68 -7.85
N GLN A 134 -7.63 9.27 -9.02
CA GLN A 134 -8.84 9.85 -9.61
C GLN A 134 -10.08 9.62 -8.75
N ALA A 135 -10.21 8.43 -8.15
CA ALA A 135 -11.31 8.13 -7.23
C ALA A 135 -11.20 8.95 -5.93
N LEU A 136 -10.00 9.07 -5.36
CA LEU A 136 -9.74 9.89 -4.19
C LEU A 136 -10.06 11.37 -4.41
N ASP A 137 -9.84 11.89 -5.62
CA ASP A 137 -10.15 13.30 -5.95
C ASP A 137 -11.65 13.62 -5.88
N ARG A 138 -12.50 12.61 -6.02
CA ARG A 138 -13.96 12.71 -5.90
C ARG A 138 -14.46 12.46 -4.47
N VAL A 139 -13.71 11.69 -3.69
CA VAL A 139 -14.12 11.22 -2.36
C VAL A 139 -13.61 12.12 -1.24
N LEU A 140 -12.37 12.62 -1.32
CA LEU A 140 -11.71 13.49 -0.33
C LEU A 140 -11.88 14.97 -0.65
#